data_cb035864a008b8bbd50f8dbf9c8d0e6a
#
_entry.id   cb035864a008b8bbd50f8dbf9c8d0e6a
#
_cell.length_a   1.000
_cell.length_b   1.000
_cell.length_c   1.000
_cell.angle_alpha   90.00
_cell.angle_beta   90.00
_cell.angle_gamma   90.00
#
_symmetry.space_group_name_H-M   'P 1'
#
loop_
_entity.id
_entity.type
_entity.pdbx_description
1 polymer ?
#
loop_
_entity_poly.entity_id
_entity_poly.type
_entity_poly.pdbx_seq_one_letter_code
_entity_poly.pdbx_strand_id
1 'polypeptide(L)' 'MNRNEQQMYKDISNLTKALTKLVKVIEKLAKEQQL' A
#
# COMPACT_ATOMS: atom_id res chain seq x y z
N MET A 1 7.38 -11.13 24.33
CA MET A 1 6.83 -10.66 23.08
C MET A 1 7.35 -11.50 21.93
N ASN A 2 6.47 -11.86 21.05
CA ASN A 2 6.78 -12.79 19.98
C ASN A 2 7.35 -12.07 18.76
N ARG A 3 8.48 -12.58 18.24
CA ARG A 3 9.08 -12.03 17.04
C ARG A 3 8.12 -12.09 15.85
N ASN A 4 7.31 -13.13 15.81
CA ASN A 4 6.35 -13.30 14.71
C ASN A 4 5.33 -12.18 14.70
N GLU A 5 4.90 -11.72 15.86
CA GLU A 5 3.95 -10.61 15.92
C GLU A 5 4.57 -9.31 15.42
N GLN A 6 5.80 -9.04 15.82
CA GLN A 6 6.50 -7.85 15.37
C GLN A 6 6.69 -7.87 13.87
N GLN A 7 7.07 -9.02 13.33
CA GLN A 7 7.26 -9.17 11.90
C GLN A 7 5.94 -8.97 11.16
N MET A 8 4.87 -9.51 11.72
CA MET A 8 3.55 -9.38 11.12
C MET A 8 3.10 -7.93 11.04
N TYR A 9 3.27 -7.18 12.13
CA TYR A 9 2.91 -5.76 12.12
C TYR A 9 3.74 -4.98 11.12
N LYS A 10 5.00 -5.30 11.02
CA LYS A 10 5.88 -4.66 10.07
C LYS A 10 5.45 -4.95 8.64
N ASP A 11 5.07 -6.19 8.38
CA ASP A 11 4.58 -6.59 7.05
C ASP A 11 3.30 -5.86 6.71
N ILE A 12 2.38 -5.73 7.65
CA ILE A 12 1.14 -5.00 7.44
C ILE A 12 1.43 -3.54 7.11
N SER A 13 2.36 -2.93 7.82
CA SER A 13 2.76 -1.55 7.57
C SER A 13 3.33 -1.40 6.14
N ASN A 14 4.20 -2.33 5.75
CA ASN A 14 4.79 -2.31 4.43
C ASN A 14 3.75 -2.50 3.33
N LEU A 15 2.82 -3.42 3.54
CA LEU A 15 1.73 -3.65 2.60
C LEU A 15 0.85 -2.41 2.47
N THR A 16 0.55 -1.77 3.58
CA THR A 16 -0.27 -0.56 3.58
C THR A 16 0.38 0.54 2.75
N LYS A 17 1.69 0.70 2.90
CA LYS A 17 2.42 1.70 2.13
C LYS A 17 2.41 1.37 0.64
N ALA A 18 2.59 0.11 0.30
CA ALA A 18 2.57 -0.34 -1.09
C ALA A 18 1.19 -0.12 -1.71
N LEU A 19 0.13 -0.45 -0.97
CA LEU A 19 -1.23 -0.24 -1.43
C LEU A 19 -1.53 1.23 -1.66
N THR A 20 -1.07 2.09 -0.76
CA THR A 20 -1.26 3.53 -0.91
C THR A 20 -0.63 4.04 -2.19
N LYS A 21 0.57 3.59 -2.50
CA LYS A 21 1.25 3.97 -3.73
C LYS A 21 0.50 3.47 -4.96
N LEU A 22 0.03 2.25 -4.89
CA LEU A 22 -0.71 1.65 -6.00
C LEU A 22 -2.00 2.41 -6.27
N VAL A 23 -2.72 2.76 -5.22
CA VAL A 23 -3.96 3.52 -5.36
C VAL A 23 -3.69 4.86 -6.03
N LYS A 24 -2.62 5.53 -5.65
CA LYS A 24 -2.26 6.81 -6.25
C LYS A 24 -1.98 6.68 -7.75
N VAL A 25 -1.31 5.60 -8.14
CA VAL A 25 -1.03 5.35 -9.56
C VAL A 25 -2.33 5.10 -10.31
N ILE A 26 -3.22 4.30 -9.74
CA ILE A 26 -4.51 4.01 -10.36
C ILE A 26 -5.32 5.29 -10.53
N GLU A 27 -5.36 6.13 -9.51
CA GLU A 27 -6.07 7.40 -9.58
C GLU A 27 -5.51 8.30 -10.67
N LYS A 28 -4.20 8.33 -10.78
CA LYS A 28 -3.53 9.12 -11.79
C LYS A 28 -3.90 8.66 -13.20
N LEU A 29 -3.87 7.34 -13.40
CA LEU A 29 -4.23 6.77 -14.68
C LEU A 29 -5.70 7.05 -15.04
N ALA A 30 -6.57 6.96 -14.04
CA ALA A 30 -7.98 7.25 -14.25
C ALA A 30 -8.19 8.69 -14.69
N LYS A 31 -7.47 9.62 -14.07
CA LYS A 31 -7.55 11.04 -14.46
C LYS A 31 -7.05 11.27 -15.88
N GLU A 32 -5.97 10.59 -16.25
CA GLU A 32 -5.40 10.76 -17.59
C GLU A 32 -6.35 10.25 -18.67
N GLN A 33 -7.18 9.27 -18.34
CA GLN A 33 -8.14 8.72 -19.29
C GLN A 33 -9.44 9.49 -19.35
N GLN A 34 -9.68 10.38 -18.41
CA GLN A 34 -10.84 11.24 -18.45
C GLN A 34 -10.59 12.41 -19.39
N LEU A 35 -11.44 12.52 -20.35
CA LEU A 35 -11.37 13.60 -21.32
C LEU A 35 -12.23 14.78 -20.91
#